data_bc4d63171809fdd54f980f5b00cfca8b
#
_entry.id   bc4d63171809fdd54f980f5b00cfca8b
#
_cell.length_a   1.000
_cell.length_b   1.000
_cell.length_c   1.000
_cell.angle_alpha   90.00
_cell.angle_beta   90.00
_cell.angle_gamma   90.00
#
_symmetry.space_group_name_H-M   'P 1'
#
loop_
_entity.id
_entity.type
_entity.pdbx_description
1 polymer ?
#
loop_
_entity_poly.entity_id
_entity_poly.type
_entity_poly.pdbx_seq_one_letter_code
_entity_poly.pdbx_strand_id
1 'polypeptide(L)'
;MCGITGFFNPESNFDPQPFLEIATNSLAHRGPDASGTWVTGNLAGLGHRRLSIIDLSESANQPMVSGNGRFVIAFNGEIYNFATVRKQLEDCGTIFKSNSDTEVVIEAFATWGTECVSRFIGMFAFAIFDLRDQRLFLCRDRAGVKPLHYFWDGHFFAFASEIRALREYPAFRKQLNRQAVAEFFQYGYISQPDSIYQNVKKLPPGSWLQIDLETKAPVITSYWDIRNYLNGSQAQANPEELENRLEKLLCEAFSYRMVADVEVGVFLSGGLDSSLVTALLTRTAGKKVRTFTLGFNETEIDESPWAARIASHLGTSHKEFRLSSSG
;
A
#
# COMPACT_ATOMS: atom_id res chain seq x y z
N MET A 1 -3.55 7.59 -4.03
CA MET A 1 -3.30 6.45 -3.09
C MET A 1 -4.18 6.64 -1.87
N CYS A 2 -4.82 5.58 -1.37
CA CYS A 2 -5.63 5.68 -0.17
C CYS A 2 -4.80 6.05 1.08
N GLY A 3 -5.49 6.50 2.12
CA GLY A 3 -4.94 6.73 3.44
C GLY A 3 -5.68 5.91 4.48
N ILE A 4 -4.96 5.20 5.35
CA ILE A 4 -5.54 4.47 6.48
C ILE A 4 -4.97 4.99 7.79
N THR A 5 -5.78 4.98 8.83
CA THR A 5 -5.40 5.27 10.21
C THR A 5 -6.29 4.50 11.17
N GLY A 6 -5.89 4.38 12.40
CA GLY A 6 -6.70 3.75 13.43
C GLY A 6 -5.98 3.65 14.75
N PHE A 7 -6.69 3.11 15.74
CA PHE A 7 -6.19 2.94 17.09
C PHE A 7 -6.65 1.63 17.71
N PHE A 8 -5.92 1.21 18.74
CA PHE A 8 -6.32 0.17 19.70
C PHE A 8 -6.00 0.67 21.11
N ASN A 9 -7.02 0.78 21.95
CA ASN A 9 -6.94 1.39 23.28
C ASN A 9 -7.43 0.41 24.37
N PRO A 10 -6.61 -0.56 24.79
CA PRO A 10 -7.01 -1.60 25.73
C PRO A 10 -7.36 -1.06 27.13
N GLU A 11 -6.85 0.10 27.49
CA GLU A 11 -7.05 0.69 28.83
C GLU A 11 -8.23 1.69 28.90
N SER A 12 -8.81 2.07 27.75
CA SER A 12 -9.98 2.96 27.64
C SER A 12 -9.91 4.25 28.48
N ASN A 13 -8.71 4.85 28.62
CA ASN A 13 -8.47 6.01 29.48
C ASN A 13 -9.09 7.32 28.94
N PHE A 14 -9.47 7.35 27.67
CA PHE A 14 -10.13 8.49 27.02
C PHE A 14 -10.91 7.99 25.80
N ASP A 15 -11.82 8.83 25.28
CA ASP A 15 -12.53 8.57 24.01
C ASP A 15 -11.65 9.02 22.83
N PRO A 16 -11.10 8.10 22.03
CA PRO A 16 -10.27 8.44 20.88
C PRO A 16 -11.06 8.69 19.60
N GLN A 17 -12.39 8.51 19.58
CA GLN A 17 -13.21 8.66 18.38
C GLN A 17 -13.10 10.04 17.72
N PRO A 18 -13.18 11.18 18.44
CA PRO A 18 -13.07 12.50 17.81
C PRO A 18 -11.71 12.71 17.12
N PHE A 19 -10.65 12.11 17.70
CA PHE A 19 -9.30 12.19 17.14
C PHE A 19 -9.13 11.30 15.91
N LEU A 20 -9.85 10.18 15.83
CA LEU A 20 -9.88 9.32 14.64
C LEU A 20 -10.41 10.09 13.42
N GLU A 21 -11.47 10.89 13.57
CA GLU A 21 -12.00 11.70 12.48
C GLU A 21 -10.99 12.75 12.02
N ILE A 22 -10.32 13.45 12.94
CA ILE A 22 -9.28 14.43 12.62
C ILE A 22 -8.08 13.73 11.93
N ALA A 23 -7.62 12.61 12.48
CA ALA A 23 -6.54 11.82 11.89
C ALA A 23 -6.88 11.33 10.49
N THR A 24 -8.11 10.83 10.27
CA THR A 24 -8.60 10.42 8.95
C THR A 24 -8.61 11.60 7.98
N ASN A 25 -9.12 12.76 8.39
CA ASN A 25 -9.17 13.95 7.56
C ASN A 25 -7.78 14.52 7.22
N SER A 26 -6.79 14.34 8.09
CA SER A 26 -5.41 14.74 7.80
C SER A 26 -4.81 14.01 6.59
N LEU A 27 -5.39 12.87 6.19
CA LEU A 27 -5.00 12.05 5.03
C LEU A 27 -5.80 12.37 3.76
N ALA A 28 -6.62 13.44 3.72
CA ALA A 28 -7.50 13.77 2.59
C ALA A 28 -6.76 13.91 1.25
N HIS A 29 -5.51 14.42 1.27
CA HIS A 29 -4.67 14.54 0.07
C HIS A 29 -4.32 13.19 -0.57
N ARG A 30 -4.36 12.09 0.19
CA ARG A 30 -4.12 10.73 -0.31
C ARG A 30 -5.36 10.12 -0.96
N GLY A 31 -6.52 10.42 -0.42
CA GLY A 31 -7.79 9.85 -0.87
C GLY A 31 -8.90 10.90 -0.84
N PRO A 32 -9.08 11.68 -1.91
CA PRO A 32 -10.05 12.76 -1.96
C PRO A 32 -11.49 12.29 -2.20
N ASP A 33 -11.70 11.07 -2.74
CA ASP A 33 -12.98 10.65 -3.32
C ASP A 33 -14.00 10.24 -2.28
N ALA A 34 -13.57 9.59 -1.18
CA ALA A 34 -14.47 9.22 -0.09
C ALA A 34 -13.73 9.17 1.26
N SER A 35 -14.51 9.25 2.35
CA SER A 35 -14.01 9.14 3.72
C SER A 35 -14.94 8.26 4.53
N GLY A 36 -14.38 7.45 5.43
CA GLY A 36 -15.15 6.66 6.38
C GLY A 36 -14.39 6.41 7.66
N THR A 37 -15.13 6.29 8.76
CA THR A 37 -14.63 5.87 10.07
C THR A 37 -15.53 4.80 10.65
N TRP A 38 -14.95 3.91 11.42
CA TRP A 38 -15.64 2.89 12.17
C TRP A 38 -15.00 2.76 13.55
N VAL A 39 -15.81 2.54 14.58
CA VAL A 39 -15.35 2.37 15.95
C VAL A 39 -16.13 1.26 16.66
N THR A 40 -15.50 0.63 17.65
CA THR A 40 -16.14 -0.28 18.60
C THR A 40 -15.87 0.23 20.02
N GLY A 41 -16.81 1.03 20.53
CA GLY A 41 -16.61 1.78 21.78
C GLY A 41 -15.29 2.56 21.76
N ASN A 42 -14.62 2.59 22.91
CA ASN A 42 -13.29 3.22 23.04
C ASN A 42 -12.14 2.26 22.73
N LEU A 43 -12.43 0.99 22.43
CA LEU A 43 -11.42 -0.06 22.27
C LEU A 43 -10.63 0.07 20.98
N ALA A 44 -11.31 0.17 19.86
CA ALA A 44 -10.65 0.23 18.56
C ALA A 44 -11.42 1.08 17.56
N GLY A 45 -10.70 1.65 16.61
CA GLY A 45 -11.28 2.38 15.49
C GLY A 45 -10.40 2.32 14.25
N LEU A 46 -11.04 2.33 13.09
CA LEU A 46 -10.44 2.36 11.76
C LEU A 46 -10.93 3.57 10.98
N GLY A 47 -10.04 4.28 10.33
CA GLY A 47 -10.33 5.40 9.45
C GLY A 47 -9.73 5.19 8.07
N HIS A 48 -10.45 5.63 7.04
CA HIS A 48 -10.06 5.47 5.65
C HIS A 48 -10.33 6.73 4.81
N ARG A 49 -9.39 7.05 3.94
CA ARG A 49 -9.53 8.04 2.85
C ARG A 49 -9.33 7.32 1.54
N ARG A 50 -10.32 7.38 0.64
CA ARG A 50 -10.35 6.61 -0.60
C ARG A 50 -9.87 7.43 -1.79
N LEU A 51 -8.99 6.84 -2.59
CA LEU A 51 -8.78 7.13 -4.00
C LEU A 51 -9.33 5.94 -4.78
N SER A 52 -10.40 6.15 -5.54
CA SER A 52 -11.14 5.08 -6.22
C SER A 52 -10.42 4.66 -7.49
N ILE A 53 -9.89 3.43 -7.54
CA ILE A 53 -9.15 2.85 -8.67
C ILE A 53 -9.85 1.58 -9.17
N ILE A 54 -10.25 0.68 -8.26
CA ILE A 54 -10.99 -0.55 -8.53
C ILE A 54 -12.34 -0.43 -7.84
N ASP A 55 -13.43 -0.78 -8.55
CA ASP A 55 -14.82 -0.63 -8.13
C ASP A 55 -15.15 0.81 -7.69
N LEU A 56 -15.58 1.64 -8.62
CA LEU A 56 -15.86 3.07 -8.35
C LEU A 56 -17.16 3.31 -7.55
N SER A 57 -17.89 2.25 -7.21
CA SER A 57 -19.16 2.33 -6.48
C SER A 57 -18.98 2.56 -4.99
N GLU A 58 -20.07 2.97 -4.32
CA GLU A 58 -20.09 3.15 -2.85
C GLU A 58 -19.96 1.83 -2.09
N SER A 59 -20.28 0.68 -2.70
CA SER A 59 -20.14 -0.64 -2.08
C SER A 59 -18.69 -1.01 -1.75
N ALA A 60 -17.72 -0.35 -2.39
CA ALA A 60 -16.30 -0.47 -2.12
C ALA A 60 -15.77 0.55 -1.09
N ASN A 61 -16.64 1.35 -0.45
CA ASN A 61 -16.23 2.27 0.59
C ASN A 61 -15.76 1.53 1.85
N GLN A 62 -14.85 2.18 2.56
CA GLN A 62 -14.18 1.61 3.73
C GLN A 62 -14.28 2.57 4.93
N PRO A 63 -14.19 2.06 6.18
CA PRO A 63 -13.93 0.68 6.57
C PRO A 63 -15.04 -0.29 6.14
N MET A 64 -14.66 -1.51 5.71
CA MET A 64 -15.57 -2.52 5.18
C MET A 64 -15.71 -3.68 6.15
N VAL A 65 -16.94 -4.21 6.29
CA VAL A 65 -17.23 -5.36 7.16
C VAL A 65 -17.30 -6.63 6.32
N SER A 66 -16.70 -7.73 6.79
CA SER A 66 -16.77 -9.04 6.13
C SER A 66 -18.21 -9.57 6.03
N GLY A 67 -18.44 -10.47 5.09
CA GLY A 67 -19.76 -11.09 4.85
C GLY A 67 -20.33 -11.78 6.07
N ASN A 68 -19.48 -12.36 6.95
CA ASN A 68 -19.87 -13.00 8.20
C ASN A 68 -20.00 -12.02 9.39
N GLY A 69 -19.75 -10.71 9.20
CA GLY A 69 -19.86 -9.68 10.21
C GLY A 69 -18.78 -9.68 11.30
N ARG A 70 -17.74 -10.56 11.19
CA ARG A 70 -16.72 -10.71 12.25
C ARG A 70 -15.55 -9.75 12.10
N PHE A 71 -15.18 -9.40 10.89
CA PHE A 71 -13.98 -8.62 10.62
C PHE A 71 -14.31 -7.26 10.02
N VAL A 72 -13.50 -6.26 10.33
CA VAL A 72 -13.59 -4.91 9.73
C VAL A 72 -12.22 -4.52 9.20
N ILE A 73 -12.15 -4.03 7.95
CA ILE A 73 -10.90 -3.71 7.27
C ILE A 73 -10.82 -2.23 6.88
N ALA A 74 -9.61 -1.65 7.02
CA ALA A 74 -9.17 -0.47 6.29
C ALA A 74 -7.93 -0.85 5.46
N PHE A 75 -8.00 -0.62 4.14
CA PHE A 75 -7.03 -1.11 3.16
C PHE A 75 -6.52 0.03 2.26
N ASN A 76 -5.21 0.14 2.12
CA ASN A 76 -4.52 1.01 1.18
C ASN A 76 -3.66 0.15 0.27
N GLY A 77 -4.13 -0.17 -0.91
CA GLY A 77 -3.40 -1.05 -1.80
C GLY A 77 -4.14 -1.39 -3.08
N GLU A 78 -3.59 -2.36 -3.77
CA GLU A 78 -4.17 -3.05 -4.91
C GLU A 78 -3.70 -4.50 -4.90
N ILE A 79 -4.64 -5.45 -4.94
CA ILE A 79 -4.36 -6.87 -5.12
C ILE A 79 -4.57 -7.21 -6.59
N TYR A 80 -3.49 -7.20 -7.36
CA TYR A 80 -3.56 -7.35 -8.82
C TYR A 80 -4.21 -8.65 -9.30
N ASN A 81 -4.01 -9.74 -8.55
CA ASN A 81 -4.62 -11.04 -8.85
C ASN A 81 -5.93 -11.29 -8.11
N PHE A 82 -6.64 -10.21 -7.70
CA PHE A 82 -7.87 -10.32 -6.92
C PHE A 82 -8.94 -11.20 -7.58
N ALA A 83 -9.05 -11.15 -8.90
CA ALA A 83 -10.02 -11.98 -9.63
C ALA A 83 -9.75 -13.50 -9.47
N THR A 84 -8.47 -13.90 -9.44
CA THR A 84 -8.07 -15.30 -9.19
C THR A 84 -8.36 -15.71 -7.74
N VAL A 85 -8.04 -14.85 -6.79
CA VAL A 85 -8.30 -15.09 -5.35
C VAL A 85 -9.82 -15.13 -5.09
N ARG A 86 -10.57 -14.22 -5.70
CA ARG A 86 -12.05 -14.19 -5.65
C ARG A 86 -12.65 -15.52 -6.07
N LYS A 87 -12.23 -16.05 -7.21
CA LYS A 87 -12.71 -17.34 -7.70
C LYS A 87 -12.45 -18.47 -6.71
N GLN A 88 -11.26 -18.52 -6.09
CA GLN A 88 -10.95 -19.50 -5.05
C GLN A 88 -11.88 -19.39 -3.83
N LEU A 89 -12.26 -18.17 -3.45
CA LEU A 89 -13.18 -17.91 -2.35
C LEU A 89 -14.63 -18.29 -2.73
N GLU A 90 -15.06 -18.00 -3.95
CA GLU A 90 -16.36 -18.43 -4.50
C GLU A 90 -16.47 -19.95 -4.52
N ASP A 91 -15.40 -20.66 -4.90
CA ASP A 91 -15.32 -22.13 -4.84
C ASP A 91 -15.43 -22.66 -3.37
N CYS A 92 -15.07 -21.85 -2.38
CA CYS A 92 -15.26 -22.12 -0.95
C CYS A 92 -16.66 -21.68 -0.43
N GLY A 93 -17.53 -21.15 -1.28
CA GLY A 93 -18.90 -20.72 -0.93
C GLY A 93 -19.04 -19.27 -0.51
N THR A 94 -18.01 -18.43 -0.68
CA THR A 94 -18.09 -16.98 -0.39
C THR A 94 -18.98 -16.28 -1.40
N ILE A 95 -19.89 -15.42 -0.93
CA ILE A 95 -20.74 -14.57 -1.76
C ILE A 95 -20.28 -13.12 -1.62
N PHE A 96 -19.91 -12.51 -2.73
CA PHE A 96 -19.43 -11.13 -2.76
C PHE A 96 -20.56 -10.14 -3.05
N LYS A 97 -20.43 -8.93 -2.49
CA LYS A 97 -21.40 -7.83 -2.64
C LYS A 97 -20.86 -6.69 -3.53
N SER A 98 -19.55 -6.64 -3.73
CA SER A 98 -18.86 -5.64 -4.53
C SER A 98 -17.90 -6.29 -5.53
N ASN A 99 -17.31 -5.48 -6.41
CA ASN A 99 -16.21 -5.92 -7.28
C ASN A 99 -14.84 -5.49 -6.75
N SER A 100 -14.78 -5.01 -5.52
CA SER A 100 -13.59 -4.47 -4.90
C SER A 100 -12.60 -5.58 -4.51
N ASP A 101 -11.31 -5.31 -4.72
CA ASP A 101 -10.23 -6.12 -4.18
C ASP A 101 -10.19 -6.06 -2.65
N THR A 102 -10.69 -4.98 -2.02
CA THR A 102 -10.83 -4.86 -0.56
C THR A 102 -11.71 -5.97 0.02
N GLU A 103 -12.85 -6.25 -0.63
CA GLU A 103 -13.73 -7.35 -0.20
C GLU A 103 -13.03 -8.70 -0.34
N VAL A 104 -12.26 -8.88 -1.40
CA VAL A 104 -11.44 -10.09 -1.58
C VAL A 104 -10.43 -10.25 -0.46
N VAL A 105 -9.77 -9.17 -0.01
CA VAL A 105 -8.80 -9.23 1.09
C VAL A 105 -9.46 -9.64 2.40
N ILE A 106 -10.58 -9.02 2.76
CA ILE A 106 -11.24 -9.32 4.05
C ILE A 106 -11.87 -10.71 4.07
N GLU A 107 -12.46 -11.17 2.97
CA GLU A 107 -13.00 -12.53 2.85
C GLU A 107 -11.89 -13.59 2.81
N ALA A 108 -10.76 -13.30 2.19
CA ALA A 108 -9.58 -14.15 2.23
C ALA A 108 -9.04 -14.29 3.66
N PHE A 109 -9.01 -13.19 4.42
CA PHE A 109 -8.62 -13.23 5.82
C PHE A 109 -9.64 -14.01 6.68
N ALA A 110 -10.94 -13.84 6.43
CA ALA A 110 -11.99 -14.58 7.11
C ALA A 110 -11.91 -16.09 6.87
N THR A 111 -11.43 -16.51 5.69
CA THR A 111 -11.35 -17.92 5.27
C THR A 111 -10.01 -18.57 5.67
N TRP A 112 -8.88 -17.87 5.46
CA TRP A 112 -7.53 -18.43 5.59
C TRP A 112 -6.68 -17.78 6.69
N GLY A 113 -7.24 -16.83 7.45
CA GLY A 113 -6.49 -16.09 8.47
C GLY A 113 -5.30 -15.36 7.89
N THR A 114 -4.20 -15.29 8.64
CA THR A 114 -2.96 -14.62 8.24
C THR A 114 -2.27 -15.25 7.02
N GLU A 115 -2.57 -16.51 6.70
CA GLU A 115 -2.01 -17.19 5.52
C GLU A 115 -2.54 -16.65 4.18
N CYS A 116 -3.61 -15.84 4.20
CA CYS A 116 -4.19 -15.24 2.99
C CYS A 116 -3.16 -14.43 2.17
N VAL A 117 -2.19 -13.77 2.84
CA VAL A 117 -1.18 -12.93 2.16
C VAL A 117 -0.22 -13.70 1.26
N SER A 118 -0.07 -15.00 1.48
CA SER A 118 0.75 -15.86 0.61
C SER A 118 0.17 -15.97 -0.80
N ARG A 119 -1.15 -15.77 -0.93
CA ARG A 119 -1.92 -15.84 -2.19
C ARG A 119 -1.97 -14.51 -2.94
N PHE A 120 -1.60 -13.40 -2.30
CA PHE A 120 -1.73 -12.07 -2.89
C PHE A 120 -0.52 -11.71 -3.75
N ILE A 121 -0.80 -11.19 -4.94
CA ILE A 121 0.15 -10.47 -5.77
C ILE A 121 -0.33 -9.02 -5.79
N GLY A 122 0.42 -8.11 -5.14
CA GLY A 122 -0.04 -6.73 -5.01
C GLY A 122 0.90 -5.87 -4.18
N MET A 123 0.50 -4.64 -4.00
CA MET A 123 1.12 -3.65 -3.12
C MET A 123 0.07 -3.21 -2.10
N PHE A 124 0.32 -3.39 -0.81
CA PHE A 124 -0.71 -3.16 0.19
C PHE A 124 -0.18 -2.84 1.58
N ALA A 125 -0.99 -2.07 2.30
CA ALA A 125 -0.97 -1.94 3.74
C ALA A 125 -2.42 -1.97 4.22
N PHE A 126 -2.75 -2.80 5.17
CA PHE A 126 -4.11 -2.88 5.71
C PHE A 126 -4.14 -3.14 7.20
N ALA A 127 -5.27 -2.77 7.79
CA ALA A 127 -5.62 -3.08 9.16
C ALA A 127 -6.92 -3.87 9.19
N ILE A 128 -6.98 -4.95 9.96
CA ILE A 128 -8.19 -5.75 10.18
C ILE A 128 -8.43 -5.84 11.69
N PHE A 129 -9.65 -5.51 12.11
CA PHE A 129 -10.10 -5.72 13.47
C PHE A 129 -11.02 -6.94 13.55
N ASP A 130 -10.73 -7.87 14.45
CA ASP A 130 -11.56 -9.02 14.78
C ASP A 130 -12.49 -8.67 15.95
N LEU A 131 -13.78 -8.53 15.64
CA LEU A 131 -14.82 -8.18 16.62
C LEU A 131 -15.01 -9.25 17.71
N ARG A 132 -14.79 -10.50 17.34
CA ARG A 132 -14.98 -11.63 18.27
C ARG A 132 -13.84 -11.76 19.26
N ASP A 133 -12.62 -11.81 18.74
CA ASP A 133 -11.42 -12.06 19.54
C ASP A 133 -10.76 -10.74 20.01
N GLN A 134 -11.35 -9.58 19.66
CA GLN A 134 -10.88 -8.24 20.02
C GLN A 134 -9.38 -8.04 19.73
N ARG A 135 -8.99 -8.39 18.50
CA ARG A 135 -7.61 -8.30 17.99
C ARG A 135 -7.50 -7.36 16.82
N LEU A 136 -6.45 -6.57 16.82
CA LEU A 136 -6.09 -5.74 15.67
C LEU A 136 -4.88 -6.37 14.95
N PHE A 137 -5.02 -6.54 13.64
CA PHE A 137 -3.97 -7.01 12.75
C PHE A 137 -3.59 -5.88 11.80
N LEU A 138 -2.31 -5.65 11.61
CA LEU A 138 -1.76 -4.83 10.55
C LEU A 138 -0.93 -5.71 9.62
N CYS A 139 -0.98 -5.45 8.33
CA CYS A 139 -0.14 -6.14 7.35
C CYS A 139 0.48 -5.16 6.37
N ARG A 140 1.72 -5.42 5.95
CA ARG A 140 2.42 -4.66 4.94
C ARG A 140 2.99 -5.58 3.87
N ASP A 141 2.91 -5.17 2.61
CA ASP A 141 3.36 -5.94 1.45
C ASP A 141 4.85 -6.31 1.50
N ARG A 142 5.24 -7.31 0.67
CA ARG A 142 6.58 -7.91 0.64
C ARG A 142 7.71 -6.89 0.45
N ALA A 143 7.51 -5.88 -0.40
CA ALA A 143 8.51 -4.85 -0.69
C ALA A 143 8.33 -3.57 0.14
N GLY A 144 7.24 -3.48 0.95
CA GLY A 144 6.90 -2.28 1.71
C GLY A 144 6.54 -1.09 0.83
N VAL A 145 5.92 -1.35 -0.33
CA VAL A 145 5.51 -0.30 -1.28
C VAL A 145 4.51 0.67 -0.66
N LYS A 146 3.53 0.12 0.07
CA LYS A 146 2.59 0.99 0.78
C LYS A 146 3.14 1.34 2.17
N PRO A 147 3.08 2.64 2.54
CA PRO A 147 3.57 3.07 3.85
C PRO A 147 2.63 2.64 4.97
N LEU A 148 3.21 2.20 6.09
CA LEU A 148 2.48 1.91 7.31
C LEU A 148 3.37 2.17 8.52
N HIS A 149 2.95 3.12 9.34
CA HIS A 149 3.59 3.51 10.58
C HIS A 149 2.71 3.12 11.75
N TYR A 150 3.32 2.80 12.88
CA TYR A 150 2.59 2.61 14.13
C TYR A 150 3.27 3.37 15.28
N PHE A 151 2.45 3.81 16.21
CA PHE A 151 2.83 4.44 17.48
C PHE A 151 2.47 3.49 18.61
N TRP A 152 3.39 3.34 19.58
CA TRP A 152 3.16 2.57 20.78
C TRP A 152 3.94 3.18 21.95
N ASP A 153 3.26 3.52 23.04
CA ASP A 153 3.87 4.14 24.24
C ASP A 153 3.80 3.24 25.49
N GLY A 154 3.34 2.00 25.34
CA GLY A 154 3.11 1.06 26.43
C GLY A 154 1.64 0.92 26.83
N HIS A 155 0.76 1.85 26.41
CA HIS A 155 -0.65 1.92 26.80
C HIS A 155 -1.58 2.10 25.62
N PHE A 156 -1.26 3.03 24.73
CA PHE A 156 -2.07 3.39 23.58
C PHE A 156 -1.36 3.01 22.28
N PHE A 157 -2.08 2.31 21.41
CA PHE A 157 -1.60 1.94 20.09
C PHE A 157 -2.35 2.73 19.01
N ALA A 158 -1.62 3.26 18.03
CA ALA A 158 -2.19 3.85 16.83
C ALA A 158 -1.37 3.48 15.61
N PHE A 159 -2.00 3.50 14.43
CA PHE A 159 -1.32 3.29 13.17
C PHE A 159 -1.82 4.27 12.11
N ALA A 160 -1.00 4.52 11.10
CA ALA A 160 -1.39 5.34 9.96
C ALA A 160 -0.47 5.13 8.74
N SER A 161 -0.99 5.46 7.56
CA SER A 161 -0.18 5.58 6.34
C SER A 161 0.89 6.65 6.45
N GLU A 162 0.61 7.75 7.17
CA GLU A 162 1.55 8.86 7.38
C GLU A 162 1.59 9.30 8.84
N ILE A 163 2.78 9.72 9.28
CA ILE A 163 3.01 10.15 10.67
C ILE A 163 2.13 11.35 11.05
N ARG A 164 1.72 12.20 10.09
CA ARG A 164 0.84 13.34 10.38
C ARG A 164 -0.46 12.91 11.06
N ALA A 165 -1.06 11.80 10.63
CA ALA A 165 -2.29 11.30 11.24
C ALA A 165 -2.06 10.78 12.67
N LEU A 166 -0.91 10.18 12.95
CA LEU A 166 -0.56 9.76 14.32
C LEU A 166 -0.45 10.93 15.30
N ARG A 167 -0.05 12.10 14.81
CA ARG A 167 0.12 13.30 15.64
C ARG A 167 -1.19 13.88 16.17
N GLU A 168 -2.30 13.47 15.60
CA GLU A 168 -3.63 13.94 16.01
C GLU A 168 -4.15 13.23 17.27
N TYR A 169 -3.55 12.08 17.64
CA TYR A 169 -3.94 11.38 18.87
C TYR A 169 -3.33 12.01 20.13
N PRO A 170 -4.09 12.19 21.21
CA PRO A 170 -3.64 12.87 22.45
C PRO A 170 -2.45 12.22 23.14
N ALA A 171 -2.32 10.89 22.99
CA ALA A 171 -1.18 10.13 23.54
C ALA A 171 0.14 10.45 22.83
N PHE A 172 0.08 10.98 21.59
CA PHE A 172 1.26 11.26 20.81
C PHE A 172 2.15 12.33 21.45
N ARG A 173 3.45 12.04 21.56
CA ARG A 173 4.47 12.99 22.04
C ARG A 173 5.50 13.23 20.95
N LYS A 174 5.78 14.51 20.64
CA LYS A 174 6.77 14.93 19.64
C LYS A 174 8.21 14.76 20.16
N GLN A 175 8.55 13.57 20.63
CA GLN A 175 9.87 13.26 21.13
C GLN A 175 10.75 12.73 20.01
N LEU A 176 11.76 13.52 19.60
CA LEU A 176 12.63 13.16 18.49
C LEU A 176 13.55 11.98 18.84
N ASN A 177 13.70 11.06 17.89
CA ASN A 177 14.74 10.05 17.90
C ASN A 177 16.05 10.67 17.39
N ARG A 178 16.96 11.02 18.29
CA ARG A 178 18.21 11.71 17.94
C ARG A 178 19.09 10.89 16.98
N GLN A 179 19.08 9.56 17.12
CA GLN A 179 19.84 8.69 16.21
C GLN A 179 19.26 8.72 14.81
N ALA A 180 17.94 8.65 14.66
CA ALA A 180 17.27 8.78 13.38
C ALA A 180 17.49 10.14 12.71
N VAL A 181 17.58 11.23 13.52
CA VAL A 181 17.94 12.57 13.03
C VAL A 181 19.37 12.56 12.47
N ALA A 182 20.33 11.99 13.21
CA ALA A 182 21.71 11.90 12.75
C ALA A 182 21.82 11.04 11.46
N GLU A 183 21.11 9.93 11.39
CA GLU A 183 21.05 9.06 10.22
C GLU A 183 20.49 9.81 8.99
N PHE A 184 19.42 10.59 9.19
CA PHE A 184 18.85 11.42 8.11
C PHE A 184 19.87 12.43 7.56
N PHE A 185 20.63 13.11 8.41
CA PHE A 185 21.66 14.03 7.97
C PHE A 185 22.82 13.34 7.25
N GLN A 186 23.10 12.09 7.60
CA GLN A 186 24.19 11.33 6.97
C GLN A 186 23.79 10.73 5.62
N TYR A 187 22.55 10.19 5.50
CA TYR A 187 22.12 9.37 4.36
C TYR A 187 20.97 9.97 3.56
N GLY A 188 20.33 11.04 4.04
CA GLY A 188 19.14 11.63 3.41
C GLY A 188 17.83 10.89 3.69
N TYR A 189 17.86 9.79 4.46
CA TYR A 189 16.68 9.02 4.85
C TYR A 189 16.88 8.38 6.23
N ILE A 190 15.79 7.86 6.80
CA ILE A 190 15.80 7.12 8.08
C ILE A 190 15.50 5.66 7.78
N SER A 191 16.40 4.77 8.19
CA SER A 191 16.27 3.32 7.98
C SER A 191 15.09 2.72 8.74
N GLN A 192 14.56 1.62 8.22
CA GLN A 192 13.53 0.85 8.92
C GLN A 192 14.14 0.04 10.07
N PRO A 193 13.41 -0.15 11.16
CA PRO A 193 12.02 0.23 11.41
C PRO A 193 11.84 1.65 11.98
N ASP A 194 12.88 2.44 12.13
CA ASP A 194 12.84 3.72 12.80
C ASP A 194 12.09 4.82 12.05
N SER A 195 11.67 5.83 12.78
CA SER A 195 11.14 7.09 12.28
C SER A 195 11.78 8.27 13.01
N ILE A 196 11.39 9.48 12.61
CA ILE A 196 11.86 10.71 13.26
C ILE A 196 11.46 10.81 14.75
N TYR A 197 10.40 10.08 15.19
CA TYR A 197 9.92 10.10 16.57
C TYR A 197 10.21 8.78 17.30
N GLN A 198 10.50 8.82 18.60
CA GLN A 198 10.95 7.68 19.41
C GLN A 198 9.93 6.53 19.43
N ASN A 199 8.66 6.83 19.65
CA ASN A 199 7.60 5.82 19.81
C ASN A 199 6.87 5.52 18.50
N VAL A 200 7.39 5.98 17.36
CA VAL A 200 6.84 5.71 16.04
C VAL A 200 7.80 4.84 15.25
N LYS A 201 7.29 3.74 14.76
CA LYS A 201 8.05 2.80 13.92
C LYS A 201 7.33 2.59 12.57
N LYS A 202 8.10 2.23 11.55
CA LYS A 202 7.57 1.70 10.29
C LYS A 202 7.34 0.20 10.47
N LEU A 203 6.18 -0.33 10.09
CA LEU A 203 6.01 -1.77 10.04
C LEU A 203 6.96 -2.33 8.96
N PRO A 204 7.82 -3.30 9.27
CA PRO A 204 8.73 -3.87 8.29
C PRO A 204 7.99 -4.46 7.07
N PRO A 205 8.60 -4.45 5.87
CA PRO A 205 8.08 -5.15 4.72
C PRO A 205 7.85 -6.64 5.00
N GLY A 206 6.86 -7.24 4.33
CA GLY A 206 6.59 -8.66 4.46
C GLY A 206 6.21 -9.10 5.87
N SER A 207 5.55 -8.23 6.64
CA SER A 207 5.28 -8.49 8.06
C SER A 207 3.82 -8.26 8.43
N TRP A 208 3.39 -9.03 9.42
CA TRP A 208 2.21 -8.80 10.24
C TRP A 208 2.60 -8.14 11.56
N LEU A 209 1.70 -7.31 12.07
CA LEU A 209 1.68 -6.88 13.46
C LEU A 209 0.33 -7.26 14.04
N GLN A 210 0.33 -7.89 15.20
CA GLN A 210 -0.87 -8.22 15.98
C GLN A 210 -0.79 -7.54 17.34
N ILE A 211 -1.93 -7.03 17.81
CA ILE A 211 -2.11 -6.57 19.19
C ILE A 211 -3.51 -6.97 19.67
N ASP A 212 -3.60 -7.41 20.90
CA ASP A 212 -4.84 -7.84 21.56
C ASP A 212 -4.87 -7.48 23.06
N LEU A 213 -5.97 -7.83 23.73
CA LEU A 213 -6.16 -7.53 25.15
C LEU A 213 -5.26 -8.35 26.07
N GLU A 214 -4.75 -9.50 25.62
CA GLU A 214 -3.88 -10.38 26.42
C GLU A 214 -2.44 -9.88 26.37
N THR A 215 -1.91 -9.70 25.17
CA THR A 215 -0.52 -9.26 24.97
C THR A 215 -0.32 -7.81 25.33
N LYS A 216 -1.34 -6.96 25.10
CA LYS A 216 -1.33 -5.51 25.28
C LYS A 216 -0.14 -4.79 24.63
N ALA A 217 0.65 -5.51 23.84
CA ALA A 217 1.83 -5.01 23.15
C ALA A 217 1.86 -5.54 21.71
N PRO A 218 2.38 -4.75 20.75
CA PRO A 218 2.46 -5.19 19.36
C PRO A 218 3.46 -6.34 19.20
N VAL A 219 3.01 -7.43 18.58
CA VAL A 219 3.83 -8.60 18.20
C VAL A 219 3.99 -8.57 16.68
N ILE A 220 5.23 -8.57 16.20
CA ILE A 220 5.55 -8.53 14.77
C ILE A 220 6.05 -9.89 14.33
N THR A 221 5.47 -10.41 13.23
CA THR A 221 5.84 -11.68 12.60
C THR A 221 6.10 -11.45 11.12
N SER A 222 7.25 -11.89 10.61
CA SER A 222 7.56 -11.84 9.17
C SER A 222 6.88 -13.02 8.47
N TYR A 223 6.14 -12.75 7.39
CA TYR A 223 5.60 -13.78 6.50
C TYR A 223 6.43 -13.94 5.22
N TRP A 224 7.30 -12.97 4.91
CA TRP A 224 8.18 -13.01 3.75
C TRP A 224 9.47 -12.25 4.01
N ASP A 225 10.60 -12.84 3.59
CA ASP A 225 11.93 -12.24 3.69
C ASP A 225 12.75 -12.62 2.44
N ILE A 226 13.25 -11.62 1.72
CA ILE A 226 14.08 -11.81 0.52
C ILE A 226 15.33 -12.64 0.81
N ARG A 227 15.87 -12.56 2.04
CA ARG A 227 17.08 -13.30 2.44
C ARG A 227 16.92 -14.81 2.34
N ASN A 228 15.69 -15.31 2.48
CA ASN A 228 15.38 -16.74 2.33
C ASN A 228 15.59 -17.26 0.90
N TYR A 229 15.69 -16.36 -0.09
CA TYR A 229 15.86 -16.68 -1.50
C TYR A 229 17.30 -16.42 -2.01
N LEU A 230 18.18 -15.79 -1.22
CA LEU A 230 19.53 -15.43 -1.63
C LEU A 230 20.48 -16.64 -1.68
N ASN A 231 20.17 -17.71 -0.95
CA ASN A 231 21.02 -18.92 -0.83
C ASN A 231 20.60 -20.03 -1.81
N GLY A 232 19.77 -19.72 -2.80
CA GLY A 232 19.39 -20.67 -3.84
C GLY A 232 20.59 -21.09 -4.70
N SER A 233 20.62 -22.34 -5.14
CA SER A 233 21.60 -22.81 -6.12
C SER A 233 21.60 -21.91 -7.34
N GLN A 234 22.76 -21.41 -7.75
CA GLN A 234 22.91 -20.73 -9.03
C GLN A 234 22.47 -21.71 -10.12
N ALA A 235 21.31 -21.46 -10.70
CA ALA A 235 20.88 -22.24 -11.84
C ALA A 235 21.90 -22.00 -12.97
N GLN A 236 22.55 -23.06 -13.42
CA GLN A 236 23.33 -23.06 -14.68
C GLN A 236 22.31 -22.98 -15.82
N ALA A 237 21.78 -21.78 -16.09
CA ALA A 237 20.85 -21.55 -17.18
C ALA A 237 21.58 -20.84 -18.32
N ASN A 238 21.23 -21.19 -19.55
CA ASN A 238 21.67 -20.49 -20.74
C ASN A 238 21.24 -19.02 -20.67
N PRO A 239 22.10 -18.04 -20.98
CA PRO A 239 21.74 -16.62 -20.99
C PRO A 239 20.46 -16.30 -21.76
N GLU A 240 20.24 -16.91 -22.91
CA GLU A 240 19.04 -16.72 -23.74
C GLU A 240 17.76 -17.20 -23.01
N GLU A 241 17.82 -18.32 -22.29
CA GLU A 241 16.70 -18.82 -21.50
C GLU A 241 16.38 -17.88 -20.32
N LEU A 242 17.42 -17.31 -19.69
CA LEU A 242 17.27 -16.33 -18.62
C LEU A 242 16.63 -15.04 -19.11
N GLU A 243 17.06 -14.54 -20.28
CA GLU A 243 16.50 -13.35 -20.90
C GLU A 243 15.01 -13.53 -21.23
N ASN A 244 14.65 -14.62 -21.88
CA ASN A 244 13.27 -14.96 -22.22
C ASN A 244 12.40 -15.10 -20.95
N ARG A 245 12.92 -15.72 -19.90
CA ARG A 245 12.23 -15.84 -18.61
C ARG A 245 12.05 -14.49 -17.94
N LEU A 246 13.07 -13.63 -17.94
CA LEU A 246 13.02 -12.29 -17.39
C LEU A 246 11.97 -11.44 -18.13
N GLU A 247 12.01 -11.45 -19.46
CA GLU A 247 11.02 -10.71 -20.28
C GLU A 247 9.59 -11.13 -19.92
N LYS A 248 9.33 -12.43 -19.84
CA LYS A 248 8.02 -12.95 -19.45
C LYS A 248 7.58 -12.47 -18.08
N LEU A 249 8.46 -12.55 -17.07
CA LEU A 249 8.17 -12.07 -15.71
C LEU A 249 7.90 -10.57 -15.67
N LEU A 250 8.66 -9.78 -16.42
CA LEU A 250 8.46 -8.32 -16.52
C LEU A 250 7.13 -7.98 -17.19
N CYS A 251 6.80 -8.68 -18.31
CA CYS A 251 5.51 -8.51 -18.98
C CYS A 251 4.33 -8.81 -18.04
N GLU A 252 4.39 -9.92 -17.30
CA GLU A 252 3.37 -10.27 -16.30
C GLU A 252 3.27 -9.21 -15.19
N ALA A 253 4.40 -8.82 -14.62
CA ALA A 253 4.46 -7.84 -13.53
C ALA A 253 3.92 -6.47 -13.95
N PHE A 254 4.19 -6.01 -15.17
CA PHE A 254 3.69 -4.73 -15.67
C PHE A 254 2.22 -4.82 -16.06
N SER A 255 1.79 -5.94 -16.65
CA SER A 255 0.39 -6.16 -17.02
C SER A 255 -0.53 -6.15 -15.80
N TYR A 256 -0.11 -6.72 -14.69
CA TYR A 256 -0.86 -6.67 -13.42
C TYR A 256 -1.15 -5.23 -12.97
N ARG A 257 -0.24 -4.29 -13.19
CA ARG A 257 -0.39 -2.89 -12.78
C ARG A 257 -1.30 -2.07 -13.71
N MET A 258 -1.75 -2.68 -14.81
CA MET A 258 -2.73 -2.08 -15.72
C MET A 258 -4.17 -2.43 -15.36
N VAL A 259 -4.38 -3.24 -14.33
CA VAL A 259 -5.71 -3.62 -13.84
C VAL A 259 -6.28 -2.44 -13.04
N ALA A 260 -7.24 -1.75 -13.62
CA ALA A 260 -7.94 -0.61 -12.99
C ALA A 260 -9.24 -0.32 -13.76
N ASP A 261 -10.24 0.25 -13.05
CA ASP A 261 -11.48 0.77 -13.63
C ASP A 261 -11.33 2.24 -14.07
N VAL A 262 -10.14 2.81 -13.89
CA VAL A 262 -9.76 4.14 -14.35
C VAL A 262 -8.68 4.05 -15.42
N GLU A 263 -8.44 5.16 -16.14
CA GLU A 263 -7.37 5.21 -17.12
C GLU A 263 -5.99 5.16 -16.45
N VAL A 264 -5.16 4.22 -16.88
CA VAL A 264 -3.78 4.05 -16.42
C VAL A 264 -2.81 4.62 -17.43
N GLY A 265 -1.77 5.32 -16.96
CA GLY A 265 -0.69 5.84 -17.77
C GLY A 265 0.68 5.54 -17.17
N VAL A 266 1.70 5.68 -17.99
CA VAL A 266 3.11 5.41 -17.63
C VAL A 266 3.89 6.71 -17.65
N PHE A 267 4.65 6.99 -16.61
CA PHE A 267 5.65 8.06 -16.63
C PHE A 267 6.84 7.61 -17.48
N LEU A 268 7.19 8.41 -18.48
CA LEU A 268 8.29 8.16 -19.42
C LEU A 268 9.31 9.28 -19.28
N SER A 269 10.49 8.97 -18.78
CA SER A 269 11.60 9.91 -18.60
C SER A 269 12.60 9.89 -19.77
N GLY A 270 12.54 8.88 -20.62
CA GLY A 270 13.57 8.65 -21.65
C GLY A 270 14.77 7.85 -21.14
N GLY A 271 14.81 7.51 -19.85
CA GLY A 271 15.77 6.58 -19.27
C GLY A 271 15.47 5.12 -19.64
N LEU A 272 16.44 4.24 -19.43
CA LEU A 272 16.37 2.82 -19.84
C LEU A 272 15.15 2.10 -19.20
N ASP A 273 14.96 2.25 -17.89
CA ASP A 273 13.92 1.53 -17.15
C ASP A 273 12.50 1.92 -17.61
N SER A 274 12.21 3.23 -17.67
CA SER A 274 10.89 3.74 -18.11
C SER A 274 10.60 3.37 -19.57
N SER A 275 11.64 3.35 -20.41
CA SER A 275 11.53 2.95 -21.82
C SER A 275 11.24 1.47 -21.96
N LEU A 276 11.91 0.59 -21.18
CA LEU A 276 11.67 -0.85 -21.17
C LEU A 276 10.25 -1.16 -20.70
N VAL A 277 9.80 -0.56 -19.59
CA VAL A 277 8.42 -0.72 -19.09
C VAL A 277 7.41 -0.35 -20.19
N THR A 278 7.60 0.80 -20.84
CA THR A 278 6.72 1.29 -21.90
C THR A 278 6.70 0.36 -23.11
N ALA A 279 7.89 -0.11 -23.55
CA ALA A 279 8.01 -1.03 -24.68
C ALA A 279 7.29 -2.36 -24.43
N LEU A 280 7.50 -2.97 -23.26
CA LEU A 280 6.85 -4.22 -22.90
C LEU A 280 5.34 -4.05 -22.79
N LEU A 281 4.86 -2.98 -22.16
CA LEU A 281 3.42 -2.68 -22.09
C LEU A 281 2.80 -2.43 -23.47
N THR A 282 3.49 -1.73 -24.36
CA THR A 282 2.98 -1.52 -25.73
C THR A 282 2.80 -2.81 -26.51
N ARG A 283 3.66 -3.81 -26.25
CA ARG A 283 3.54 -5.14 -26.85
C ARG A 283 2.40 -5.99 -26.26
N THR A 284 2.09 -5.81 -24.97
CA THR A 284 1.17 -6.70 -24.23
C THR A 284 -0.23 -6.11 -24.04
N ALA A 285 -0.39 -4.80 -24.01
CA ALA A 285 -1.62 -4.13 -23.56
C ALA A 285 -2.81 -4.23 -24.55
N GLY A 286 -2.60 -4.64 -25.82
CA GLY A 286 -3.66 -4.72 -26.85
C GLY A 286 -4.33 -3.38 -27.20
N LYS A 287 -3.96 -2.30 -26.52
CA LYS A 287 -4.42 -0.91 -26.73
C LYS A 287 -3.25 0.07 -26.64
N LYS A 288 -3.44 1.26 -27.19
CA LYS A 288 -2.42 2.32 -27.18
C LYS A 288 -2.10 2.75 -25.74
N VAL A 289 -0.84 2.58 -25.33
CA VAL A 289 -0.39 2.97 -23.99
C VAL A 289 -0.32 4.50 -23.90
N ARG A 290 -0.83 5.07 -22.80
CA ARG A 290 -0.70 6.51 -22.51
C ARG A 290 0.60 6.75 -21.75
N THR A 291 1.38 7.71 -22.18
CA THR A 291 2.64 8.09 -21.52
C THR A 291 2.66 9.56 -21.17
N PHE A 292 3.30 9.89 -20.05
CA PHE A 292 3.41 11.25 -19.54
C PHE A 292 4.86 11.58 -19.21
N THR A 293 5.26 12.83 -19.50
CA THR A 293 6.59 13.35 -19.15
C THR A 293 6.45 14.73 -18.53
N LEU A 294 7.28 15.02 -17.54
CA LEU A 294 7.50 16.36 -17.03
C LEU A 294 8.75 16.92 -17.71
N GLY A 295 8.59 17.99 -18.51
CA GLY A 295 9.66 18.75 -19.11
C GLY A 295 10.00 19.98 -18.27
N PHE A 296 11.22 20.45 -18.38
CA PHE A 296 11.73 21.63 -17.70
C PHE A 296 12.22 22.67 -18.73
N ASN A 297 12.22 23.95 -18.34
CA ASN A 297 12.81 25.00 -19.20
C ASN A 297 14.34 24.97 -19.16
N GLU A 298 14.90 24.42 -18.09
CA GLU A 298 16.33 24.24 -17.88
C GLU A 298 16.80 22.99 -18.65
N THR A 299 17.54 23.23 -19.75
CA THR A 299 17.96 22.17 -20.69
C THR A 299 18.85 21.08 -20.06
N GLU A 300 19.56 21.41 -18.98
CA GLU A 300 20.46 20.48 -18.29
C GLU A 300 19.73 19.33 -17.56
N ILE A 301 18.47 19.54 -17.18
CA ILE A 301 17.64 18.57 -16.46
C ILE A 301 16.41 18.12 -17.26
N ASP A 302 16.23 18.65 -18.50
CA ASP A 302 15.08 18.35 -19.33
C ASP A 302 15.28 17.06 -20.13
N GLU A 303 14.62 15.97 -19.67
CA GLU A 303 14.59 14.68 -20.36
C GLU A 303 13.45 14.55 -21.39
N SER A 304 12.57 15.57 -21.51
CA SER A 304 11.39 15.49 -22.37
C SER A 304 11.68 15.25 -23.84
N PRO A 305 12.79 15.78 -24.46
CA PRO A 305 13.10 15.48 -25.87
C PRO A 305 13.40 13.98 -26.11
N TRP A 306 14.04 13.31 -25.16
CA TRP A 306 14.31 11.88 -25.24
C TRP A 306 13.03 11.06 -25.07
N ALA A 307 12.21 11.42 -24.10
CA ALA A 307 10.92 10.78 -23.85
C ALA A 307 10.00 10.89 -25.09
N ALA A 308 9.92 12.06 -25.70
CA ALA A 308 9.12 12.26 -26.92
C ALA A 308 9.60 11.41 -28.11
N ARG A 309 10.91 11.23 -28.29
CA ARG A 309 11.47 10.36 -29.33
C ARG A 309 11.10 8.90 -29.10
N ILE A 310 11.21 8.40 -27.85
CA ILE A 310 10.84 7.03 -27.48
C ILE A 310 9.34 6.82 -27.62
N ALA A 311 8.52 7.77 -27.16
CA ALA A 311 7.08 7.74 -27.30
C ALA A 311 6.64 7.65 -28.77
N SER A 312 7.27 8.42 -29.64
CA SER A 312 7.05 8.37 -31.10
C SER A 312 7.44 7.03 -31.69
N HIS A 313 8.61 6.49 -31.29
CA HIS A 313 9.09 5.18 -31.77
C HIS A 313 8.16 4.03 -31.35
N LEU A 314 7.68 4.05 -30.11
CA LEU A 314 6.78 3.03 -29.56
C LEU A 314 5.31 3.26 -29.92
N GLY A 315 4.96 4.37 -30.55
CA GLY A 315 3.60 4.70 -30.98
C GLY A 315 2.63 4.96 -29.82
N THR A 316 3.11 5.44 -28.67
CA THR A 316 2.27 5.71 -27.48
C THR A 316 1.42 6.96 -27.65
N SER A 317 0.39 7.14 -26.80
CA SER A 317 -0.33 8.40 -26.64
C SER A 317 0.39 9.28 -25.63
N HIS A 318 1.33 10.08 -26.10
CA HIS A 318 2.24 10.86 -25.24
C HIS A 318 1.69 12.24 -24.92
N LYS A 319 1.84 12.65 -23.65
CA LYS A 319 1.53 14.00 -23.18
C LYS A 319 2.70 14.54 -22.34
N GLU A 320 3.18 15.70 -22.72
CA GLU A 320 4.22 16.45 -22.01
C GLU A 320 3.58 17.58 -21.17
N PHE A 321 4.06 17.74 -19.95
CA PHE A 321 3.75 18.89 -19.08
C PHE A 321 5.06 19.63 -18.80
N ARG A 322 5.09 20.95 -19.03
CA ARG A 322 6.26 21.78 -18.74
C ARG A 322 6.12 22.48 -17.41
N LEU A 323 7.17 22.39 -16.61
CA LEU A 323 7.32 23.11 -15.36
C LEU A 323 8.37 24.21 -15.55
N SER A 324 8.16 25.37 -14.91
CA SER A 324 9.17 26.42 -14.79
C SER A 324 9.62 26.54 -13.34
N SER A 325 10.90 26.82 -13.13
CA SER A 325 11.46 27.05 -11.78
C SER A 325 10.95 28.34 -11.12
N SER A 326 10.18 29.15 -11.87
CA SER A 326 9.61 30.44 -11.45
C SER A 326 8.12 30.38 -11.13
N GLY A 327 7.57 29.17 -10.86
CA GLY A 327 6.15 28.93 -10.51
C GLY A 327 5.93 28.62 -9.06
#